data_a3ac3b1eef4cc82f7ca720d3ac5627af
#
_entry.id   a3ac3b1eef4cc82f7ca720d3ac5627af
#
_cell.length_a   1.000
_cell.length_b   1.000
_cell.length_c   1.000
_cell.angle_alpha   90.00
_cell.angle_beta   90.00
_cell.angle_gamma   90.00
#
_symmetry.space_group_name_H-M   'P 1'
#
loop_
_entity.id
_entity.type
_entity.pdbx_description
1 polymer ?
#
loop_
_entity_poly.entity_id
_entity_poly.type
_entity_poly.pdbx_seq_one_letter_code
_entity_poly.pdbx_strand_id
1 'polypeptide(L)'
;MKIGRRAYAGLYGPTAGDRIRLADTELIIEVERDLTRYGDELTFGGGKVIRDGMGQHPTASRASGVLDTVITNALIVDAGGIYKADVGLRDGRIAGIGKAGNPWIMDGVAAELVVGATTEVIAGQHLILTAGAIDSHIHFICPQQVEVAIASGVTTMLGGGTGPAAGTNATTCTPGAWHLLQMLDASASLPVNVGFLGKGNASGEEPLREQIRAGAIGLKLHEDWGATPAAIDTALRVADEFDVQIAIHTDTLNEMGFVEETIKAIAGRTIHTYHTEGAGGGHAPDIIKIASYPNVLPSSTNPTRPYTVNTLAEHLDMLMVCHHLDPKIPEDVAFADSRIRGETIAAEDILHDIGALSMMSSDSQAMGRVGEVIMRTWQTAHKMKVQRGPLPGEREGNDNLRVRRYVAKYTINPAITHGIAHDVGSIEVGKMADLVLWKPAFFGVRPELVIKGGTIAWAAMGDPGASIPTPEPVRMRPMWGAFGRAPRHAVTFVSQAALDAGIAERFGGERTLRAVANTRTLTKRNMVHNDALPKIEVDPRTYEVRADGELLTCEPLAVLPLAQRYALF
;
A
#
# COMPACT_ATOMS: atom_id res chain seq x y z
N MET A 1 40.26 -3.04 -16.88
CA MET A 1 39.49 -2.60 -18.06
C MET A 1 38.71 -1.35 -17.67
N LYS A 2 38.62 -0.32 -18.50
CA LYS A 2 37.76 0.85 -18.24
C LYS A 2 36.51 0.73 -19.10
N ILE A 3 35.31 0.88 -18.52
CA ILE A 3 34.03 0.92 -19.21
C ILE A 3 33.39 2.29 -19.00
N GLY A 4 32.78 2.86 -20.03
CA GLY A 4 32.03 4.10 -19.93
C GLY A 4 30.73 3.90 -19.13
N ARG A 5 30.33 4.90 -18.32
CA ARG A 5 29.15 4.84 -17.44
C ARG A 5 27.87 4.41 -18.18
N ARG A 6 27.62 4.99 -19.35
CA ARG A 6 26.44 4.64 -20.18
C ARG A 6 26.46 3.18 -20.62
N ALA A 7 27.64 2.65 -21.02
CA ALA A 7 27.78 1.26 -21.41
C ALA A 7 27.60 0.32 -20.21
N TYR A 8 28.13 0.71 -19.03
CA TYR A 8 27.92 -0.04 -17.79
C TYR A 8 26.42 -0.12 -17.45
N ALA A 9 25.73 1.02 -17.41
CA ALA A 9 24.30 1.06 -17.12
C ALA A 9 23.48 0.28 -18.16
N GLY A 10 23.92 0.27 -19.43
CA GLY A 10 23.30 -0.54 -20.49
C GLY A 10 23.44 -2.05 -20.31
N LEU A 11 24.46 -2.52 -19.55
CA LEU A 11 24.70 -3.94 -19.30
C LEU A 11 24.10 -4.41 -17.97
N TYR A 12 24.21 -3.58 -16.90
CA TYR A 12 23.97 -3.99 -15.52
C TYR A 12 22.96 -3.13 -14.79
N GLY A 13 22.28 -2.23 -15.51
CA GLY A 13 21.36 -1.25 -14.92
C GLY A 13 22.11 -0.04 -14.31
N PRO A 14 21.34 0.94 -13.83
CA PRO A 14 21.89 2.16 -13.23
C PRO A 14 22.70 1.85 -11.97
N THR A 15 23.69 2.71 -11.70
CA THR A 15 24.58 2.60 -10.53
C THR A 15 24.63 3.92 -9.75
N ALA A 16 25.31 3.92 -8.60
CA ALA A 16 25.39 5.07 -7.70
C ALA A 16 25.65 6.40 -8.42
N GLY A 17 24.79 7.39 -8.20
CA GLY A 17 24.79 8.72 -8.83
C GLY A 17 24.12 8.76 -10.21
N ASP A 18 23.61 7.64 -10.78
CA ASP A 18 22.76 7.68 -11.96
C ASP A 18 21.36 8.19 -11.60
N ARG A 19 20.74 8.94 -12.52
CA ARG A 19 19.42 9.52 -12.35
C ARG A 19 18.41 8.86 -13.28
N ILE A 20 17.25 8.52 -12.73
CA ILE A 20 16.17 7.85 -13.45
C ILE A 20 14.87 8.63 -13.27
N ARG A 21 14.19 8.92 -14.36
CA ARG A 21 12.84 9.48 -14.34
C ARG A 21 11.82 8.38 -14.07
N LEU A 22 10.85 8.66 -13.23
CA LEU A 22 9.74 7.74 -12.92
C LEU A 22 8.60 7.95 -13.93
N ALA A 23 8.48 7.06 -14.89
CA ALA A 23 7.52 7.10 -16.00
C ALA A 23 7.51 8.47 -16.72
N ASP A 24 6.34 9.04 -16.99
CA ASP A 24 6.13 10.36 -17.58
C ASP A 24 5.92 11.47 -16.55
N THR A 25 6.28 11.22 -15.28
CA THR A 25 6.25 12.25 -14.21
C THR A 25 7.47 13.17 -14.29
N GLU A 26 7.45 14.28 -13.53
CA GLU A 26 8.65 15.12 -13.33
C GLU A 26 9.54 14.61 -12.16
N LEU A 27 9.23 13.46 -11.59
CA LEU A 27 10.00 12.88 -10.48
C LEU A 27 11.27 12.20 -11.00
N ILE A 28 12.41 12.58 -10.43
CA ILE A 28 13.72 12.02 -10.76
C ILE A 28 14.33 11.44 -9.48
N ILE A 29 14.67 10.16 -9.52
CA ILE A 29 15.43 9.50 -8.46
C ILE A 29 16.91 9.44 -8.82
N GLU A 30 17.77 9.50 -7.80
CA GLU A 30 19.20 9.25 -7.90
C GLU A 30 19.56 8.00 -7.11
N VAL A 31 20.33 7.11 -7.71
CA VAL A 31 20.83 5.90 -7.04
C VAL A 31 21.83 6.31 -5.96
N GLU A 32 21.50 6.12 -4.68
CA GLU A 32 22.30 6.56 -3.54
C GLU A 32 23.57 5.71 -3.34
N ARG A 33 23.46 4.40 -3.60
CA ARG A 33 24.54 3.42 -3.43
C ARG A 33 24.32 2.21 -4.34
N ASP A 34 25.40 1.48 -4.59
CA ASP A 34 25.38 0.21 -5.31
C ASP A 34 26.03 -0.84 -4.40
N LEU A 35 25.28 -1.89 -4.05
CA LEU A 35 25.75 -2.97 -3.18
C LEU A 35 26.33 -4.15 -3.98
N THR A 36 26.33 -4.07 -5.30
CA THR A 36 27.03 -5.01 -6.17
C THR A 36 28.52 -4.62 -6.30
N ARG A 37 29.32 -5.38 -7.02
CA ARG A 37 30.73 -5.09 -7.21
C ARG A 37 31.03 -4.89 -8.69
N TYR A 38 31.59 -3.74 -9.05
CA TYR A 38 31.91 -3.40 -10.43
C TYR A 38 32.89 -4.41 -11.05
N GLY A 39 32.47 -4.96 -12.19
CA GLY A 39 33.23 -5.97 -12.93
C GLY A 39 33.00 -7.41 -12.49
N ASP A 40 32.11 -7.61 -11.53
CA ASP A 40 31.77 -8.92 -10.95
C ASP A 40 30.24 -9.04 -10.71
N GLU A 41 29.46 -8.37 -11.57
CA GLU A 41 28.01 -8.34 -11.51
C GLU A 41 27.42 -9.70 -11.90
N LEU A 42 26.44 -10.14 -11.13
CA LEU A 42 25.73 -11.39 -11.40
C LEU A 42 24.69 -11.20 -12.51
N THR A 43 24.84 -11.90 -13.64
CA THR A 43 23.91 -11.83 -14.77
C THR A 43 23.67 -13.20 -15.37
N PHE A 44 22.44 -13.44 -15.85
CA PHE A 44 22.03 -14.65 -16.54
C PHE A 44 21.93 -14.45 -18.07
N GLY A 45 22.26 -15.47 -18.84
CA GLY A 45 22.15 -15.50 -20.30
C GLY A 45 23.29 -16.23 -20.99
N GLY A 46 23.21 -16.36 -22.29
CA GLY A 46 24.27 -16.98 -23.11
C GLY A 46 25.60 -16.25 -22.94
N GLY A 47 26.64 -16.94 -22.50
CA GLY A 47 27.95 -16.36 -22.23
C GLY A 47 28.05 -15.44 -21.01
N LYS A 48 27.00 -15.37 -20.19
CA LYS A 48 26.97 -14.56 -18.95
C LYS A 48 27.53 -15.33 -17.74
N VAL A 49 27.56 -14.66 -16.58
CA VAL A 49 28.29 -15.11 -15.38
C VAL A 49 27.61 -16.28 -14.66
N ILE A 50 26.28 -16.34 -14.63
CA ILE A 50 25.55 -17.43 -13.95
C ILE A 50 25.68 -18.71 -14.77
N ARG A 51 26.73 -19.46 -14.50
CA ARG A 51 27.03 -20.78 -15.06
C ARG A 51 27.73 -21.63 -14.02
N ASP A 52 27.67 -22.93 -14.15
CA ASP A 52 28.29 -23.88 -13.23
C ASP A 52 29.78 -23.61 -13.00
N GLY A 53 30.20 -23.56 -11.77
CA GLY A 53 31.57 -23.22 -11.35
C GLY A 53 31.98 -21.76 -11.57
N MET A 54 31.08 -20.91 -12.02
CA MET A 54 31.28 -19.46 -12.16
C MET A 54 30.39 -18.71 -11.15
N GLY A 55 29.42 -17.93 -11.59
CA GLY A 55 28.46 -17.25 -10.71
C GLY A 55 27.49 -18.18 -9.98
N GLN A 56 27.35 -19.41 -10.46
CA GLN A 56 26.65 -20.50 -9.80
C GLN A 56 27.65 -21.41 -9.06
N HIS A 57 27.39 -21.63 -7.76
CA HIS A 57 28.19 -22.54 -6.93
C HIS A 57 28.00 -23.99 -7.38
N PRO A 58 29.08 -24.76 -7.66
CA PRO A 58 28.97 -26.06 -8.32
C PRO A 58 28.42 -27.18 -7.43
N THR A 59 28.54 -27.07 -6.11
CA THR A 59 28.19 -28.16 -5.18
C THR A 59 27.20 -27.74 -4.09
N ALA A 60 26.94 -26.44 -3.93
CA ALA A 60 26.01 -25.99 -2.92
C ALA A 60 24.56 -26.35 -3.33
N SER A 61 23.79 -26.80 -2.35
CA SER A 61 22.40 -27.22 -2.51
C SER A 61 21.47 -26.43 -1.58
N ARG A 62 20.16 -26.63 -1.71
CA ARG A 62 19.19 -26.03 -0.80
C ARG A 62 19.46 -26.40 0.67
N ALA A 63 19.92 -27.63 0.94
CA ALA A 63 20.31 -28.07 2.29
C ALA A 63 21.52 -27.30 2.85
N SER A 64 22.39 -26.77 2.01
CA SER A 64 23.50 -25.90 2.41
C SER A 64 23.15 -24.41 2.37
N GLY A 65 21.87 -24.06 2.17
CA GLY A 65 21.38 -22.70 2.30
C GLY A 65 21.38 -21.85 1.04
N VAL A 66 21.50 -22.45 -0.17
CA VAL A 66 21.35 -21.67 -1.40
C VAL A 66 19.97 -21.07 -1.54
N LEU A 67 19.87 -20.00 -2.32
CA LEU A 67 18.62 -19.31 -2.61
C LEU A 67 17.65 -20.17 -3.42
N ASP A 68 16.35 -20.01 -3.20
CA ASP A 68 15.31 -20.53 -4.11
C ASP A 68 15.23 -19.63 -5.36
N THR A 69 15.31 -18.31 -5.18
CA THR A 69 15.29 -17.33 -6.29
C THR A 69 16.28 -16.19 -6.00
N VAL A 70 16.92 -15.66 -7.02
CA VAL A 70 17.70 -14.42 -6.96
C VAL A 70 17.17 -13.41 -7.96
N ILE A 71 16.93 -12.15 -7.49
CA ILE A 71 16.67 -11.00 -8.35
C ILE A 71 17.97 -10.24 -8.49
N THR A 72 18.55 -10.20 -9.71
CA THR A 72 19.89 -9.64 -9.90
C THR A 72 19.86 -8.17 -10.29
N ASN A 73 20.77 -7.37 -9.74
CA ASN A 73 21.02 -5.97 -10.13
C ASN A 73 19.76 -5.07 -10.09
N ALA A 74 18.83 -5.31 -9.19
CA ALA A 74 17.61 -4.51 -9.09
C ALA A 74 17.85 -3.12 -8.51
N LEU A 75 17.18 -2.11 -9.06
CA LEU A 75 17.11 -0.79 -8.46
C LEU A 75 15.98 -0.78 -7.41
N ILE A 76 16.35 -0.88 -6.16
CA ILE A 76 15.41 -0.85 -5.04
C ILE A 76 14.96 0.58 -4.79
N VAL A 77 13.63 0.79 -4.73
CA VAL A 77 12.98 2.02 -4.28
C VAL A 77 12.10 1.68 -3.10
N ASP A 78 12.57 2.01 -1.93
CA ASP A 78 11.91 1.73 -0.67
C ASP A 78 11.97 2.95 0.27
N ALA A 79 11.13 2.98 1.30
CA ALA A 79 11.18 4.03 2.30
C ALA A 79 12.56 4.15 2.99
N GLY A 80 13.29 3.05 3.08
CA GLY A 80 14.64 2.97 3.64
C GLY A 80 15.75 3.53 2.74
N GLY A 81 15.53 3.67 1.43
CA GLY A 81 16.53 4.18 0.48
C GLY A 81 16.28 3.82 -0.96
N ILE A 82 17.11 4.39 -1.83
CA ILE A 82 17.11 4.15 -3.28
C ILE A 82 18.49 3.64 -3.68
N TYR A 83 18.61 2.34 -3.95
CA TYR A 83 19.92 1.73 -4.16
C TYR A 83 19.85 0.48 -5.04
N LYS A 84 20.97 0.11 -5.65
CA LYS A 84 21.09 -1.12 -6.43
C LYS A 84 21.60 -2.27 -5.57
N ALA A 85 20.98 -3.45 -5.73
CA ALA A 85 21.42 -4.68 -5.08
C ALA A 85 20.89 -5.93 -5.81
N ASP A 86 21.49 -7.09 -5.51
CA ASP A 86 20.85 -8.38 -5.70
C ASP A 86 19.97 -8.66 -4.48
N VAL A 87 18.81 -9.31 -4.70
CA VAL A 87 17.88 -9.71 -3.64
C VAL A 87 17.67 -11.22 -3.70
N GLY A 88 18.04 -11.90 -2.63
CA GLY A 88 17.87 -13.35 -2.49
C GLY A 88 16.56 -13.70 -1.79
N LEU A 89 15.84 -14.70 -2.34
CA LEU A 89 14.59 -15.20 -1.78
C LEU A 89 14.76 -16.66 -1.36
N ARG A 90 14.23 -17.01 -0.20
CA ARG A 90 14.18 -18.38 0.29
C ARG A 90 12.96 -18.58 1.19
N ASP A 91 12.26 -19.72 1.04
CA ASP A 91 11.07 -20.06 1.82
C ASP A 91 9.98 -18.99 1.81
N GLY A 92 9.82 -18.31 0.67
CA GLY A 92 8.85 -17.23 0.49
C GLY A 92 9.21 -15.90 1.16
N ARG A 93 10.42 -15.77 1.69
CA ARG A 93 10.92 -14.58 2.38
C ARG A 93 12.18 -14.02 1.73
N ILE A 94 12.47 -12.75 2.00
CA ILE A 94 13.72 -12.09 1.65
C ILE A 94 14.81 -12.67 2.54
N ALA A 95 15.73 -13.42 1.95
CA ALA A 95 16.84 -14.07 2.67
C ALA A 95 18.04 -13.13 2.82
N GLY A 96 18.26 -12.26 1.83
CA GLY A 96 19.39 -11.33 1.84
C GLY A 96 19.26 -10.24 0.80
N ILE A 97 19.97 -9.13 1.02
CA ILE A 97 20.05 -7.97 0.11
C ILE A 97 21.51 -7.55 0.03
N GLY A 98 22.10 -7.56 -1.17
CA GLY A 98 23.51 -7.21 -1.33
C GLY A 98 24.10 -7.73 -2.62
N LYS A 99 25.23 -8.43 -2.55
CA LYS A 99 25.85 -9.12 -3.66
C LYS A 99 25.61 -10.62 -3.57
N ALA A 100 24.96 -11.19 -4.58
CA ALA A 100 24.75 -12.61 -4.71
C ALA A 100 25.80 -13.28 -5.64
N GLY A 101 25.92 -14.60 -5.57
CA GLY A 101 26.79 -15.37 -6.49
C GLY A 101 27.43 -16.59 -5.87
N ASN A 102 28.64 -16.91 -6.36
CA ASN A 102 29.46 -18.03 -5.92
C ASN A 102 30.65 -17.52 -5.08
N PRO A 103 30.64 -17.72 -3.77
CA PRO A 103 31.70 -17.19 -2.90
C PRO A 103 33.08 -17.83 -3.13
N TRP A 104 33.17 -18.93 -3.88
CA TRP A 104 34.47 -19.54 -4.18
C TRP A 104 35.30 -18.73 -5.16
N ILE A 105 34.65 -17.93 -6.03
CA ILE A 105 35.35 -17.16 -7.07
C ILE A 105 34.92 -15.68 -7.13
N MET A 106 33.85 -15.29 -6.44
CA MET A 106 33.33 -13.94 -6.42
C MET A 106 33.48 -13.35 -5.00
N ASP A 107 34.32 -12.32 -4.87
CA ASP A 107 34.51 -11.67 -3.58
C ASP A 107 33.25 -10.91 -3.13
N GLY A 108 32.99 -10.90 -1.82
CA GLY A 108 31.95 -10.10 -1.20
C GLY A 108 30.53 -10.69 -1.32
N VAL A 109 30.39 -11.94 -1.76
CA VAL A 109 29.13 -12.69 -1.72
C VAL A 109 28.80 -13.00 -0.25
N ALA A 110 27.64 -12.57 0.21
CA ALA A 110 27.16 -12.88 1.54
C ALA A 110 26.70 -14.35 1.65
N ALA A 111 26.83 -14.94 2.85
CA ALA A 111 26.54 -16.37 3.06
C ALA A 111 25.07 -16.73 2.72
N GLU A 112 24.16 -15.77 2.95
CA GLU A 112 22.73 -15.90 2.65
C GLU A 112 22.37 -15.62 1.18
N LEU A 113 23.34 -15.22 0.34
CA LEU A 113 23.14 -14.86 -1.06
C LEU A 113 23.86 -15.80 -2.04
N VAL A 114 24.11 -17.04 -1.64
CA VAL A 114 24.75 -18.04 -2.49
C VAL A 114 23.78 -18.54 -3.56
N VAL A 115 24.20 -18.46 -4.81
CA VAL A 115 23.47 -18.98 -5.98
C VAL A 115 23.98 -20.37 -6.32
N GLY A 116 23.07 -21.35 -6.39
CA GLY A 116 23.37 -22.74 -6.72
C GLY A 116 22.58 -23.24 -7.92
N ALA A 117 22.74 -24.51 -8.26
CA ALA A 117 22.03 -25.14 -9.37
C ALA A 117 20.50 -25.18 -9.19
N THR A 118 20.01 -25.01 -7.97
CA THR A 118 18.58 -25.00 -7.62
C THR A 118 18.00 -23.60 -7.48
N THR A 119 18.76 -22.56 -7.81
CA THR A 119 18.32 -21.15 -7.71
C THR A 119 17.74 -20.69 -9.04
N GLU A 120 16.48 -20.22 -9.01
CA GLU A 120 15.87 -19.52 -10.15
C GLU A 120 16.39 -18.08 -10.22
N VAL A 121 16.44 -17.52 -11.42
CA VAL A 121 17.00 -16.19 -11.67
C VAL A 121 15.98 -15.25 -12.28
N ILE A 122 15.74 -14.12 -11.64
CA ILE A 122 14.97 -12.99 -12.17
C ILE A 122 15.94 -11.86 -12.50
N ALA A 123 15.98 -11.47 -13.76
CA ALA A 123 16.83 -10.37 -14.22
C ALA A 123 16.22 -9.03 -13.78
N GLY A 124 16.83 -8.41 -12.77
CA GLY A 124 16.38 -7.12 -12.22
C GLY A 124 17.08 -5.89 -12.80
N GLN A 125 18.17 -6.09 -13.61
CA GLN A 125 18.81 -4.95 -14.28
C GLN A 125 17.81 -4.22 -15.16
N HIS A 126 17.81 -2.90 -15.09
CA HIS A 126 16.84 -2.00 -15.74
C HIS A 126 15.42 -2.01 -15.14
N LEU A 127 15.19 -2.73 -14.06
CA LEU A 127 13.91 -2.72 -13.35
C LEU A 127 14.03 -2.02 -12.00
N ILE A 128 12.96 -1.33 -11.63
CA ILE A 128 12.77 -0.81 -10.28
C ILE A 128 12.07 -1.90 -9.47
N LEU A 129 12.56 -2.17 -8.27
CA LEU A 129 11.98 -3.11 -7.32
C LEU A 129 11.39 -2.35 -6.13
N THR A 130 10.10 -2.59 -5.86
CA THR A 130 9.40 -2.05 -4.68
C THR A 130 8.81 -3.17 -3.84
N ALA A 131 8.52 -2.89 -2.57
CA ALA A 131 7.62 -3.74 -1.81
C ALA A 131 6.23 -3.74 -2.45
N GLY A 132 5.48 -4.83 -2.27
CA GLY A 132 4.09 -4.90 -2.66
C GLY A 132 3.24 -3.91 -1.84
N ALA A 133 2.30 -3.24 -2.51
CA ALA A 133 1.45 -2.26 -1.87
C ALA A 133 0.42 -2.91 -0.93
N ILE A 134 0.01 -2.12 0.06
CA ILE A 134 -1.03 -2.46 1.03
C ILE A 134 -2.15 -1.45 0.87
N ASP A 135 -3.33 -1.94 0.52
CA ASP A 135 -4.54 -1.13 0.56
C ASP A 135 -5.30 -1.42 1.85
N SER A 136 -5.43 -0.42 2.70
CA SER A 136 -6.02 -0.54 4.03
C SER A 136 -7.48 -0.08 4.11
N HIS A 137 -8.12 0.16 2.95
CA HIS A 137 -9.51 0.60 2.90
C HIS A 137 -10.25 -0.12 1.76
N ILE A 138 -10.55 -1.40 1.97
CA ILE A 138 -11.22 -2.27 1.00
C ILE A 138 -12.66 -2.56 1.43
N HIS A 139 -13.62 -2.28 0.55
CA HIS A 139 -14.95 -2.85 0.60
C HIS A 139 -14.95 -4.19 -0.13
N PHE A 140 -15.06 -5.29 0.59
CA PHE A 140 -15.07 -6.63 0.00
C PHE A 140 -16.45 -6.93 -0.62
N ILE A 141 -16.77 -6.24 -1.73
CA ILE A 141 -18.02 -6.38 -2.48
C ILE A 141 -17.84 -7.44 -3.57
N CYS A 142 -16.99 -7.18 -4.55
CA CYS A 142 -16.78 -8.04 -5.70
C CYS A 142 -15.42 -8.73 -5.62
N PRO A 143 -15.32 -10.07 -5.59
CA PRO A 143 -14.03 -10.75 -5.43
C PRO A 143 -13.09 -10.53 -6.62
N GLN A 144 -13.58 -10.18 -7.81
CA GLN A 144 -12.75 -9.88 -8.99
C GLN A 144 -11.84 -8.67 -8.78
N GLN A 145 -12.12 -7.80 -7.81
CA GLN A 145 -11.20 -6.71 -7.45
C GLN A 145 -9.81 -7.21 -7.01
N VAL A 146 -9.71 -8.46 -6.54
CA VAL A 146 -8.41 -9.06 -6.14
C VAL A 146 -7.47 -9.18 -7.33
N GLU A 147 -7.99 -9.55 -8.50
CA GLU A 147 -7.19 -9.61 -9.73
C GLU A 147 -6.68 -8.22 -10.14
N VAL A 148 -7.55 -7.20 -10.02
CA VAL A 148 -7.17 -5.81 -10.28
C VAL A 148 -6.12 -5.31 -9.28
N ALA A 149 -6.27 -5.68 -8.00
CA ALA A 149 -5.31 -5.34 -6.95
C ALA A 149 -3.92 -5.89 -7.26
N ILE A 150 -3.81 -7.21 -7.42
CA ILE A 150 -2.50 -7.84 -7.66
C ILE A 150 -1.90 -7.43 -9.01
N ALA A 151 -2.70 -7.26 -10.06
CA ALA A 151 -2.26 -6.76 -11.35
C ALA A 151 -1.70 -5.33 -11.30
N SER A 152 -2.10 -4.53 -10.32
CA SER A 152 -1.60 -3.18 -10.09
C SER A 152 -0.40 -3.11 -9.12
N GLY A 153 -0.02 -4.24 -8.49
CA GLY A 153 1.06 -4.30 -7.51
C GLY A 153 0.61 -4.24 -6.05
N VAL A 154 -0.71 -4.27 -5.78
CA VAL A 154 -1.24 -4.40 -4.42
C VAL A 154 -1.24 -5.87 -4.03
N THR A 155 -0.47 -6.23 -3.01
CA THR A 155 -0.30 -7.61 -2.53
C THR A 155 -0.99 -7.89 -1.20
N THR A 156 -1.50 -6.85 -0.55
CA THR A 156 -2.21 -6.96 0.74
C THR A 156 -3.44 -6.08 0.73
N MET A 157 -4.57 -6.65 1.11
CA MET A 157 -5.88 -5.99 1.14
C MET A 157 -6.49 -6.09 2.54
N LEU A 158 -6.70 -4.94 3.18
CA LEU A 158 -7.29 -4.84 4.51
C LEU A 158 -8.59 -4.04 4.44
N GLY A 159 -9.63 -4.50 5.11
CA GLY A 159 -10.92 -3.82 5.11
C GLY A 159 -12.03 -4.70 5.63
N GLY A 160 -13.24 -4.53 5.15
CA GLY A 160 -14.38 -5.33 5.57
C GLY A 160 -15.44 -5.44 4.49
N GLY A 161 -16.37 -6.37 4.70
CA GLY A 161 -17.51 -6.60 3.81
C GLY A 161 -17.86 -8.06 3.66
N THR A 162 -18.98 -8.33 3.00
CA THR A 162 -19.57 -9.66 2.83
C THR A 162 -20.20 -9.85 1.44
N GLY A 163 -19.73 -9.10 0.45
CA GLY A 163 -20.37 -9.01 -0.86
C GLY A 163 -21.25 -7.75 -0.98
N PRO A 164 -22.13 -7.64 -1.99
CA PRO A 164 -22.93 -6.44 -2.26
C PRO A 164 -24.13 -6.29 -1.31
N ALA A 165 -23.89 -6.40 -0.02
CA ALA A 165 -24.86 -6.10 1.02
C ALA A 165 -24.89 -4.59 1.30
N ALA A 166 -26.05 -4.04 1.69
CA ALA A 166 -26.20 -2.61 1.96
C ALA A 166 -25.15 -2.09 2.97
N GLY A 167 -24.92 -2.84 4.05
CA GLY A 167 -23.89 -2.48 5.03
C GLY A 167 -22.47 -2.49 4.46
N THR A 168 -22.14 -3.41 3.55
CA THR A 168 -20.82 -3.45 2.90
C THR A 168 -20.66 -2.35 1.85
N ASN A 169 -21.72 -2.01 1.13
CA ASN A 169 -21.68 -0.92 0.14
C ASN A 169 -21.33 0.41 0.77
N ALA A 170 -21.88 0.70 1.94
CA ALA A 170 -21.61 1.94 2.68
C ALA A 170 -20.39 1.84 3.59
N THR A 171 -20.10 0.67 4.17
CA THR A 171 -19.10 0.54 5.24
C THR A 171 -18.12 -0.60 5.00
N THR A 172 -16.89 -0.48 5.51
CA THR A 172 -15.86 -1.53 5.47
C THR A 172 -15.97 -2.48 6.66
N CYS A 173 -17.16 -2.98 6.96
CA CYS A 173 -17.40 -3.86 8.10
C CYS A 173 -17.73 -5.29 7.67
N THR A 174 -17.08 -6.27 8.29
CA THR A 174 -17.50 -7.69 8.27
C THR A 174 -18.14 -8.00 9.62
N PRO A 175 -19.48 -7.91 9.74
CA PRO A 175 -20.14 -7.89 11.04
C PRO A 175 -20.35 -9.29 11.64
N GLY A 176 -19.89 -9.47 12.88
CA GLY A 176 -20.13 -10.67 13.67
C GLY A 176 -19.27 -11.88 13.31
N ALA A 177 -19.15 -12.80 14.24
CA ALA A 177 -18.29 -13.98 14.12
C ALA A 177 -18.63 -14.84 12.90
N TRP A 178 -19.92 -15.03 12.61
CA TRP A 178 -20.32 -15.87 11.49
C TRP A 178 -19.81 -15.35 10.15
N HIS A 179 -20.01 -14.06 9.85
CA HIS A 179 -19.56 -13.46 8.60
C HIS A 179 -18.03 -13.40 8.50
N LEU A 180 -17.34 -13.08 9.60
CA LEU A 180 -15.88 -13.12 9.65
C LEU A 180 -15.34 -14.49 9.26
N LEU A 181 -15.87 -15.55 9.83
CA LEU A 181 -15.46 -16.91 9.51
C LEU A 181 -15.74 -17.28 8.04
N GLN A 182 -16.90 -16.89 7.48
CA GLN A 182 -17.20 -17.12 6.07
C GLN A 182 -16.23 -16.38 5.14
N MET A 183 -15.89 -15.12 5.46
CA MET A 183 -14.96 -14.33 4.66
C MET A 183 -13.51 -14.83 4.76
N LEU A 184 -13.11 -15.32 5.93
CA LEU A 184 -11.83 -15.99 6.12
C LEU A 184 -11.74 -17.27 5.27
N ASP A 185 -12.78 -18.11 5.28
CA ASP A 185 -12.87 -19.31 4.43
C ASP A 185 -12.81 -18.95 2.94
N ALA A 186 -13.61 -17.96 2.50
CA ALA A 186 -13.66 -17.52 1.10
C ALA A 186 -12.32 -16.96 0.60
N SER A 187 -11.54 -16.38 1.50
CA SER A 187 -10.24 -15.79 1.14
C SER A 187 -9.09 -16.80 1.06
N ALA A 188 -9.30 -18.07 1.43
CA ALA A 188 -8.23 -19.06 1.54
C ALA A 188 -7.47 -19.35 0.23
N SER A 189 -8.10 -19.13 -0.92
CA SER A 189 -7.49 -19.33 -2.25
C SER A 189 -6.98 -18.06 -2.93
N LEU A 190 -7.12 -16.89 -2.29
CA LEU A 190 -6.74 -15.62 -2.91
C LEU A 190 -5.21 -15.45 -2.93
N PRO A 191 -4.63 -14.97 -4.03
CA PRO A 191 -3.18 -14.78 -4.16
C PRO A 191 -2.69 -13.45 -3.53
N VAL A 192 -3.41 -12.91 -2.55
CA VAL A 192 -3.08 -11.69 -1.82
C VAL A 192 -3.19 -11.92 -0.32
N ASN A 193 -2.46 -11.18 0.49
CA ASN A 193 -2.70 -11.18 1.93
C ASN A 193 -4.01 -10.45 2.23
N VAL A 194 -4.73 -10.91 3.24
CA VAL A 194 -5.99 -10.28 3.65
C VAL A 194 -6.08 -10.13 5.16
N GLY A 195 -6.88 -9.16 5.59
CA GLY A 195 -7.32 -9.00 6.97
C GLY A 195 -8.67 -8.30 7.01
N PHE A 196 -9.58 -8.79 7.86
CA PHE A 196 -10.95 -8.28 7.92
C PHE A 196 -11.19 -7.46 9.19
N LEU A 197 -11.86 -6.32 9.01
CA LEU A 197 -12.32 -5.47 10.09
C LEU A 197 -13.75 -5.87 10.50
N GLY A 198 -13.96 -6.07 11.78
CA GLY A 198 -15.29 -6.24 12.36
C GLY A 198 -16.05 -4.92 12.43
N LYS A 199 -17.34 -4.97 12.72
CA LYS A 199 -18.19 -3.80 12.97
C LYS A 199 -17.94 -3.26 14.38
N GLY A 200 -17.44 -2.03 14.48
CA GLY A 200 -17.08 -1.39 15.74
C GLY A 200 -18.25 -0.66 16.44
N ASN A 201 -19.35 -0.43 15.74
CA ASN A 201 -20.47 0.36 16.22
C ASN A 201 -21.34 -0.45 17.22
N ALA A 202 -20.90 -0.48 18.48
CA ALA A 202 -21.65 -1.01 19.60
C ALA A 202 -21.27 -0.28 20.90
N SER A 203 -22.26 0.05 21.73
CA SER A 203 -22.04 0.63 23.06
C SER A 203 -21.77 -0.44 24.13
N GLY A 204 -21.92 -1.72 23.81
CA GLY A 204 -21.55 -2.86 24.65
C GLY A 204 -20.28 -3.54 24.15
N GLU A 205 -19.45 -4.04 25.06
CA GLU A 205 -18.13 -4.59 24.72
C GLU A 205 -18.18 -6.02 24.15
N GLU A 206 -19.10 -6.86 24.62
CA GLU A 206 -19.10 -8.28 24.26
C GLU A 206 -19.30 -8.56 22.77
N PRO A 207 -20.19 -7.86 22.01
CA PRO A 207 -20.28 -8.03 20.58
C PRO A 207 -18.98 -7.68 19.81
N LEU A 208 -18.16 -6.81 20.38
CA LEU A 208 -16.86 -6.43 19.79
C LEU A 208 -15.79 -7.49 20.10
N ARG A 209 -15.75 -7.97 21.36
CA ARG A 209 -14.85 -9.06 21.77
C ARG A 209 -15.09 -10.35 20.97
N GLU A 210 -16.36 -10.70 20.73
CA GLU A 210 -16.74 -11.85 19.90
C GLU A 210 -16.12 -11.78 18.52
N GLN A 211 -16.20 -10.63 17.85
CA GLN A 211 -15.65 -10.43 16.51
C GLN A 211 -14.12 -10.54 16.48
N ILE A 212 -13.46 -9.97 17.48
CA ILE A 212 -12.00 -10.06 17.58
C ILE A 212 -11.56 -11.51 17.79
N ARG A 213 -12.21 -12.25 18.67
CA ARG A 213 -11.94 -13.69 18.89
C ARG A 213 -12.26 -14.55 17.66
N ALA A 214 -13.14 -14.07 16.77
CA ALA A 214 -13.46 -14.75 15.52
C ALA A 214 -12.50 -14.41 14.36
N GLY A 215 -11.48 -13.57 14.58
CA GLY A 215 -10.44 -13.32 13.58
C GLY A 215 -10.38 -11.90 13.03
N ALA A 216 -11.22 -10.97 13.50
CA ALA A 216 -11.09 -9.59 13.08
C ALA A 216 -9.73 -9.01 13.46
N ILE A 217 -9.05 -8.33 12.52
CA ILE A 217 -7.77 -7.65 12.75
C ILE A 217 -7.92 -6.30 13.45
N GLY A 218 -9.14 -5.86 13.63
CA GLY A 218 -9.53 -4.58 14.17
C GLY A 218 -11.02 -4.36 13.96
N LEU A 219 -11.47 -3.15 14.28
CA LEU A 219 -12.87 -2.79 14.15
C LEU A 219 -13.01 -1.51 13.33
N LYS A 220 -14.09 -1.42 12.56
CA LYS A 220 -14.45 -0.25 11.78
C LYS A 220 -15.65 0.45 12.41
N LEU A 221 -15.51 1.73 12.65
CA LEU A 221 -16.56 2.67 13.02
C LEU A 221 -17.06 3.43 11.79
N HIS A 222 -18.37 3.53 11.62
CA HIS A 222 -19.00 4.25 10.52
C HIS A 222 -20.29 4.91 10.99
N GLU A 223 -20.57 6.13 10.49
CA GLU A 223 -21.77 6.89 10.89
C GLU A 223 -23.07 6.15 10.61
N ASP A 224 -23.19 5.50 9.44
CA ASP A 224 -24.40 4.74 9.05
C ASP A 224 -24.80 3.67 10.06
N TRP A 225 -23.90 3.26 10.93
CA TRP A 225 -24.15 2.34 12.02
C TRP A 225 -24.30 3.06 13.39
N GLY A 226 -24.18 4.39 13.41
CA GLY A 226 -24.21 5.17 14.64
C GLY A 226 -22.85 5.27 15.35
N ALA A 227 -21.95 6.14 14.87
CA ALA A 227 -20.66 6.39 15.50
C ALA A 227 -20.78 7.36 16.70
N THR A 228 -21.60 7.01 17.70
CA THR A 228 -21.78 7.81 18.92
C THR A 228 -20.51 7.86 19.77
N PRO A 229 -20.34 8.87 20.66
CA PRO A 229 -19.21 8.90 21.60
C PRO A 229 -19.06 7.61 22.40
N ALA A 230 -20.19 6.99 22.81
CA ALA A 230 -20.18 5.71 23.53
C ALA A 230 -19.66 4.57 22.67
N ALA A 231 -20.05 4.50 21.38
CA ALA A 231 -19.56 3.47 20.46
C ALA A 231 -18.06 3.64 20.18
N ILE A 232 -17.59 4.88 19.97
CA ILE A 232 -16.17 5.19 19.78
C ILE A 232 -15.36 4.77 21.01
N ASP A 233 -15.79 5.19 22.19
CA ASP A 233 -15.10 4.86 23.44
C ASP A 233 -15.06 3.35 23.69
N THR A 234 -16.17 2.65 23.53
CA THR A 234 -16.25 1.20 23.71
C THR A 234 -15.35 0.44 22.73
N ALA A 235 -15.36 0.82 21.44
CA ALA A 235 -14.50 0.21 20.44
C ALA A 235 -13.03 0.38 20.79
N LEU A 236 -12.62 1.58 21.21
CA LEU A 236 -11.24 1.87 21.58
C LEU A 236 -10.80 1.12 22.86
N ARG A 237 -11.68 1.00 23.87
CA ARG A 237 -11.37 0.20 25.08
C ARG A 237 -11.16 -1.26 24.76
N VAL A 238 -12.01 -1.85 23.91
CA VAL A 238 -11.85 -3.23 23.48
C VAL A 238 -10.60 -3.39 22.60
N ALA A 239 -10.29 -2.42 21.74
CA ALA A 239 -9.06 -2.45 20.96
C ALA A 239 -7.80 -2.41 21.84
N ASP A 240 -7.81 -1.60 22.88
CA ASP A 240 -6.70 -1.53 23.86
C ASP A 240 -6.50 -2.87 24.62
N GLU A 241 -7.59 -3.62 24.88
CA GLU A 241 -7.55 -4.94 25.50
C GLU A 241 -6.88 -5.99 24.59
N PHE A 242 -7.12 -5.94 23.27
CA PHE A 242 -6.71 -6.99 22.34
C PHE A 242 -5.56 -6.60 21.40
N ASP A 243 -4.99 -5.43 21.54
CA ASP A 243 -3.95 -4.88 20.66
C ASP A 243 -4.34 -4.93 19.17
N VAL A 244 -5.51 -4.39 18.83
CA VAL A 244 -6.00 -4.32 17.46
C VAL A 244 -6.29 -2.87 17.06
N GLN A 245 -6.31 -2.56 15.77
CA GLN A 245 -6.54 -1.20 15.28
C GLN A 245 -8.04 -0.87 15.22
N ILE A 246 -8.37 0.41 15.46
CA ILE A 246 -9.66 0.98 15.11
C ILE A 246 -9.51 1.86 13.88
N ALA A 247 -10.32 1.59 12.87
CA ALA A 247 -10.49 2.47 11.71
C ALA A 247 -11.81 3.21 11.82
N ILE A 248 -11.80 4.53 11.58
CA ILE A 248 -13.01 5.35 11.61
C ILE A 248 -13.23 6.06 10.29
N HIS A 249 -14.46 5.99 9.78
CA HIS A 249 -14.96 6.87 8.74
C HIS A 249 -15.02 8.27 9.32
N THR A 250 -14.29 9.21 8.74
CA THR A 250 -14.07 10.54 9.34
C THR A 250 -15.13 11.55 8.96
N ASP A 251 -16.34 11.18 9.01
CA ASP A 251 -17.37 12.16 9.22
C ASP A 251 -17.73 12.16 10.70
N THR A 252 -18.27 13.20 11.14
CA THR A 252 -18.55 13.38 12.51
C THR A 252 -19.90 12.81 12.86
N LEU A 253 -19.84 11.93 13.77
CA LEU A 253 -20.81 11.87 14.82
C LEU A 253 -22.24 12.06 14.38
N ASN A 254 -22.75 11.17 13.53
CA ASN A 254 -24.17 11.01 13.45
C ASN A 254 -24.97 12.30 13.34
N GLU A 255 -24.55 13.24 12.53
CA GLU A 255 -25.34 14.45 12.34
C GLU A 255 -25.53 15.29 13.61
N MET A 256 -24.88 14.94 14.72
CA MET A 256 -25.11 15.54 16.03
C MET A 256 -23.93 16.27 16.63
N GLY A 257 -22.73 16.13 16.04
CA GLY A 257 -21.52 16.59 16.68
C GLY A 257 -20.65 17.48 15.80
N PHE A 258 -19.69 18.03 16.49
CA PHE A 258 -18.56 18.74 15.91
C PHE A 258 -17.34 17.83 16.01
N VAL A 259 -16.29 18.10 15.25
CA VAL A 259 -15.06 17.30 15.28
C VAL A 259 -14.46 17.22 16.69
N GLU A 260 -14.65 18.22 17.52
CA GLU A 260 -14.24 18.26 18.92
C GLU A 260 -14.86 17.13 19.75
N GLU A 261 -16.12 16.78 19.50
CA GLU A 261 -16.78 15.67 20.19
C GLU A 261 -16.14 14.33 19.82
N THR A 262 -15.80 14.15 18.55
CA THR A 262 -15.06 12.96 18.06
C THR A 262 -13.69 12.88 18.73
N ILE A 263 -12.92 13.97 18.72
CA ILE A 263 -11.60 14.05 19.36
C ILE A 263 -11.71 13.74 20.86
N LYS A 264 -12.73 14.26 21.53
CA LYS A 264 -12.99 13.99 22.95
C LYS A 264 -13.30 12.51 23.20
N ALA A 265 -14.11 11.88 22.34
CA ALA A 265 -14.44 10.47 22.46
C ALA A 265 -13.21 9.56 22.21
N ILE A 266 -12.34 9.94 21.28
CA ILE A 266 -11.06 9.24 21.02
C ILE A 266 -10.14 9.33 22.25
N ALA A 267 -10.17 10.43 22.98
CA ALA A 267 -9.45 10.64 24.24
C ALA A 267 -7.94 10.32 24.17
N GLY A 268 -7.28 10.73 23.10
CA GLY A 268 -5.83 10.54 22.90
C GLY A 268 -5.37 9.12 22.58
N ARG A 269 -6.29 8.17 22.39
CA ARG A 269 -5.97 6.78 22.00
C ARG A 269 -5.65 6.69 20.50
N THR A 270 -4.81 5.74 20.14
CA THR A 270 -4.44 5.51 18.74
C THR A 270 -5.66 5.15 17.90
N ILE A 271 -5.80 5.80 16.74
CA ILE A 271 -6.89 5.55 15.78
C ILE A 271 -6.43 5.81 14.35
N HIS A 272 -6.87 4.97 13.40
CA HIS A 272 -6.69 5.19 11.97
C HIS A 272 -7.91 5.91 11.40
N THR A 273 -7.71 7.08 10.81
CA THR A 273 -8.78 7.86 10.17
C THR A 273 -8.74 7.65 8.65
N TYR A 274 -9.88 7.22 8.08
CA TYR A 274 -10.06 7.08 6.64
C TYR A 274 -10.44 8.42 6.02
N HIS A 275 -10.17 8.64 4.71
CA HIS A 275 -10.49 9.89 3.99
C HIS A 275 -10.54 11.12 4.92
N THR A 276 -9.43 11.36 5.59
CA THR A 276 -9.30 12.35 6.69
C THR A 276 -9.61 13.79 6.26
N GLU A 277 -9.60 14.07 4.98
CA GLU A 277 -10.01 15.36 4.41
C GLU A 277 -11.54 15.58 4.56
N GLY A 278 -12.34 14.51 4.56
CA GLY A 278 -13.78 14.54 4.80
C GLY A 278 -14.66 14.41 3.57
N ALA A 279 -14.15 14.49 2.34
CA ALA A 279 -14.95 14.37 1.12
C ALA A 279 -15.56 12.97 0.90
N GLY A 280 -15.13 11.97 1.65
CA GLY A 280 -15.75 10.64 1.67
C GLY A 280 -17.12 10.57 2.33
N GLY A 281 -17.68 11.70 2.81
CA GLY A 281 -19.01 11.73 3.41
C GLY A 281 -19.14 12.58 4.67
N GLY A 282 -18.08 13.27 5.12
CA GLY A 282 -18.08 13.99 6.38
C GLY A 282 -18.94 15.26 6.44
N HIS A 283 -19.71 15.42 7.51
CA HIS A 283 -20.47 16.62 7.77
C HIS A 283 -19.64 17.80 8.25
N ALA A 284 -18.58 17.52 9.01
CA ALA A 284 -17.77 18.60 9.55
C ALA A 284 -16.85 19.18 8.48
N PRO A 285 -16.99 20.46 8.16
CA PRO A 285 -16.14 21.12 7.17
C PRO A 285 -14.67 21.18 7.60
N ASP A 286 -14.41 20.98 8.89
CA ASP A 286 -13.11 21.12 9.52
C ASP A 286 -12.52 19.79 10.02
N ILE A 287 -13.07 18.65 9.61
CA ILE A 287 -12.58 17.32 10.04
C ILE A 287 -11.09 17.11 9.76
N ILE A 288 -10.55 17.69 8.69
CA ILE A 288 -9.13 17.57 8.32
C ILE A 288 -8.19 18.02 9.46
N LYS A 289 -8.62 18.86 10.38
CA LYS A 289 -7.82 19.30 11.54
C LYS A 289 -7.44 18.14 12.48
N ILE A 290 -8.15 17.01 12.41
CA ILE A 290 -7.82 15.82 13.21
C ILE A 290 -6.42 15.29 12.91
N ALA A 291 -5.89 15.57 11.71
CA ALA A 291 -4.52 15.21 11.33
C ALA A 291 -3.43 15.92 12.13
N SER A 292 -3.78 16.97 12.91
CA SER A 292 -2.86 17.65 13.85
C SER A 292 -2.63 16.87 15.15
N TYR A 293 -3.37 15.79 15.40
CA TYR A 293 -3.28 15.06 16.66
C TYR A 293 -2.26 13.92 16.57
N PRO A 294 -1.38 13.76 17.58
CA PRO A 294 -0.27 12.79 17.52
C PRO A 294 -0.74 11.33 17.58
N ASN A 295 -1.91 11.06 18.12
CA ASN A 295 -2.50 9.72 18.22
C ASN A 295 -3.34 9.33 17.00
N VAL A 296 -3.53 10.23 16.04
CA VAL A 296 -4.27 10.00 14.81
C VAL A 296 -3.33 9.58 13.69
N LEU A 297 -3.63 8.46 13.04
CA LEU A 297 -2.90 7.94 11.89
C LEU A 297 -3.77 8.18 10.63
N PRO A 298 -3.57 9.31 9.92
CA PRO A 298 -4.49 9.72 8.88
C PRO A 298 -4.19 9.10 7.53
N SER A 299 -5.25 8.70 6.82
CA SER A 299 -5.18 8.27 5.43
C SER A 299 -6.12 9.07 4.53
N SER A 300 -5.76 9.12 3.25
CA SER A 300 -6.60 9.59 2.17
C SER A 300 -7.07 8.44 1.31
N THR A 301 -8.14 8.67 0.57
CA THR A 301 -8.61 7.76 -0.47
C THR A 301 -8.38 8.34 -1.87
N ASN A 302 -8.23 7.48 -2.85
CA ASN A 302 -7.75 7.90 -4.17
C ASN A 302 -8.74 8.72 -5.02
N PRO A 303 -10.07 8.76 -4.79
CA PRO A 303 -10.97 9.60 -5.57
C PRO A 303 -10.63 11.09 -5.55
N THR A 304 -10.18 11.61 -4.42
CA THR A 304 -9.80 13.02 -4.27
C THR A 304 -8.36 13.31 -4.67
N ARG A 305 -7.58 12.29 -5.02
CA ARG A 305 -6.13 12.39 -5.26
C ARG A 305 -5.73 12.13 -6.70
N PRO A 306 -4.90 12.99 -7.28
CA PRO A 306 -4.70 14.39 -6.91
C PRO A 306 -5.93 15.24 -7.22
N TYR A 307 -6.00 16.45 -6.67
CA TYR A 307 -7.03 17.43 -7.04
C TYR A 307 -6.89 17.82 -8.53
N THR A 308 -7.96 17.58 -9.29
CA THR A 308 -8.05 17.84 -10.74
C THR A 308 -9.26 18.70 -11.06
N VAL A 309 -9.34 19.21 -12.27
CA VAL A 309 -10.49 20.01 -12.74
C VAL A 309 -11.83 19.26 -12.70
N ASN A 310 -11.79 17.92 -12.67
CA ASN A 310 -12.98 17.07 -12.63
C ASN A 310 -13.33 16.55 -11.22
N THR A 311 -12.42 16.69 -10.27
CA THR A 311 -12.54 16.01 -8.96
C THR A 311 -13.86 16.32 -8.24
N LEU A 312 -14.29 17.58 -8.25
CA LEU A 312 -15.51 17.98 -7.54
C LEU A 312 -16.76 17.35 -8.15
N ALA A 313 -16.88 17.41 -9.49
CA ALA A 313 -18.03 16.85 -10.21
C ALA A 313 -18.07 15.31 -10.10
N GLU A 314 -16.94 14.64 -10.33
CA GLU A 314 -16.84 13.17 -10.18
C GLU A 314 -17.17 12.73 -8.75
N HIS A 315 -16.71 13.50 -7.76
CA HIS A 315 -16.95 13.15 -6.35
C HIS A 315 -18.41 13.32 -5.95
N LEU A 316 -19.07 14.35 -6.47
CA LEU A 316 -20.51 14.56 -6.28
C LEU A 316 -21.32 13.37 -6.80
N ASP A 317 -21.05 12.93 -8.03
CA ASP A 317 -21.74 11.77 -8.61
C ASP A 317 -21.50 10.50 -7.80
N MET A 318 -20.27 10.24 -7.37
CA MET A 318 -19.94 9.07 -6.55
C MET A 318 -20.65 9.12 -5.20
N LEU A 319 -20.69 10.27 -4.54
CA LEU A 319 -21.32 10.45 -3.25
C LEU A 319 -22.84 10.24 -3.33
N MET A 320 -23.49 10.76 -4.37
CA MET A 320 -24.90 10.54 -4.63
C MET A 320 -25.23 9.04 -4.72
N VAL A 321 -24.42 8.28 -5.45
CA VAL A 321 -24.62 6.83 -5.62
C VAL A 321 -24.33 6.06 -4.32
N CYS A 322 -23.21 6.35 -3.67
CA CYS A 322 -22.75 5.64 -2.49
C CYS A 322 -23.71 5.78 -1.30
N HIS A 323 -24.27 6.97 -1.10
CA HIS A 323 -25.22 7.26 -0.02
C HIS A 323 -26.70 7.09 -0.42
N HIS A 324 -26.98 6.47 -1.57
CA HIS A 324 -28.35 6.22 -2.06
C HIS A 324 -29.22 7.48 -2.18
N LEU A 325 -28.59 8.62 -2.55
CA LEU A 325 -29.26 9.90 -2.75
C LEU A 325 -29.91 9.96 -4.15
N ASP A 326 -31.02 10.71 -4.27
CA ASP A 326 -31.74 10.87 -5.55
C ASP A 326 -31.39 12.23 -6.19
N PRO A 327 -30.76 12.26 -7.39
CA PRO A 327 -30.42 13.50 -8.09
C PRO A 327 -31.63 14.35 -8.49
N LYS A 328 -32.86 13.83 -8.38
CA LYS A 328 -34.11 14.54 -8.64
C LYS A 328 -34.63 15.28 -7.40
N ILE A 329 -34.07 15.00 -6.22
CA ILE A 329 -34.43 15.64 -4.97
C ILE A 329 -33.39 16.73 -4.67
N PRO A 330 -33.78 18.03 -4.73
CA PRO A 330 -32.84 19.13 -4.52
C PRO A 330 -32.14 19.09 -3.15
N GLU A 331 -32.82 18.60 -2.12
CA GLU A 331 -32.29 18.46 -0.77
C GLU A 331 -31.17 17.41 -0.70
N ASP A 332 -31.30 16.30 -1.42
CA ASP A 332 -30.28 15.26 -1.53
C ASP A 332 -29.03 15.80 -2.25
N VAL A 333 -29.23 16.53 -3.35
CA VAL A 333 -28.14 17.17 -4.08
C VAL A 333 -27.43 18.19 -3.19
N ALA A 334 -28.17 19.06 -2.51
CA ALA A 334 -27.60 20.06 -1.61
C ALA A 334 -26.83 19.42 -0.45
N PHE A 335 -27.31 18.30 0.07
CA PHE A 335 -26.64 17.53 1.10
C PHE A 335 -25.30 16.96 0.59
N ALA A 336 -25.28 16.35 -0.58
CA ALA A 336 -24.07 15.82 -1.18
C ALA A 336 -23.05 16.94 -1.48
N ASP A 337 -23.51 18.03 -2.11
CA ASP A 337 -22.66 19.18 -2.46
C ASP A 337 -22.04 19.85 -1.21
N SER A 338 -22.75 19.90 -0.11
CA SER A 338 -22.25 20.48 1.14
C SER A 338 -21.03 19.75 1.72
N ARG A 339 -20.77 18.52 1.30
CA ARG A 339 -19.65 17.67 1.79
C ARG A 339 -18.39 17.76 0.94
N ILE A 340 -18.48 18.36 -0.24
CA ILE A 340 -17.37 18.41 -1.20
C ILE A 340 -16.85 19.84 -1.31
N ARG A 341 -15.58 20.05 -0.96
CA ARG A 341 -14.98 21.39 -0.90
C ARG A 341 -13.63 21.39 -1.59
N GLY A 342 -13.48 22.25 -2.60
CA GLY A 342 -12.23 22.39 -3.34
C GLY A 342 -11.06 22.82 -2.45
N GLU A 343 -11.33 23.63 -1.43
CA GLU A 343 -10.34 24.17 -0.50
C GLU A 343 -9.71 23.06 0.33
N THR A 344 -10.50 22.17 0.93
CA THR A 344 -10.00 21.05 1.74
C THR A 344 -9.33 19.99 0.87
N ILE A 345 -9.86 19.72 -0.33
CA ILE A 345 -9.25 18.80 -1.30
C ILE A 345 -7.90 19.34 -1.82
N ALA A 346 -7.79 20.65 -2.07
CA ALA A 346 -6.52 21.27 -2.44
C ALA A 346 -5.49 21.20 -1.30
N ALA A 347 -5.91 21.47 -0.08
CA ALA A 347 -5.07 21.39 1.10
C ALA A 347 -4.57 19.95 1.35
N GLU A 348 -5.38 18.96 1.05
CA GLU A 348 -5.03 17.55 1.21
C GLU A 348 -3.80 17.15 0.38
N ASP A 349 -3.66 17.62 -0.88
CA ASP A 349 -2.45 17.39 -1.69
C ASP A 349 -1.19 17.93 -1.00
N ILE A 350 -1.28 19.13 -0.44
CA ILE A 350 -0.17 19.79 0.24
C ILE A 350 0.18 19.06 1.55
N LEU A 351 -0.84 18.65 2.32
CA LEU A 351 -0.64 17.89 3.55
C LEU A 351 0.02 16.53 3.30
N HIS A 352 -0.24 15.91 2.14
CA HIS A 352 0.53 14.74 1.71
C HIS A 352 1.99 15.08 1.45
N ASP A 353 2.27 16.18 0.78
CA ASP A 353 3.63 16.55 0.40
C ASP A 353 4.50 16.94 1.60
N ILE A 354 3.93 17.63 2.58
CA ILE A 354 4.65 17.95 3.83
C ILE A 354 4.72 16.77 4.82
N GLY A 355 4.03 15.65 4.54
CA GLY A 355 4.04 14.45 5.38
C GLY A 355 3.07 14.51 6.57
N ALA A 356 2.05 15.34 6.52
CA ALA A 356 1.00 15.41 7.54
C ALA A 356 -0.08 14.34 7.36
N LEU A 357 -0.36 13.91 6.13
CA LEU A 357 -1.17 12.74 5.82
C LEU A 357 -0.28 11.53 5.56
N SER A 358 -0.47 10.47 6.33
CA SER A 358 0.52 9.40 6.45
C SER A 358 0.33 8.25 5.46
N MET A 359 -0.90 8.04 4.96
CA MET A 359 -1.24 6.89 4.12
C MET A 359 -2.13 7.26 2.94
N MET A 360 -2.07 6.41 1.91
CA MET A 360 -2.95 6.42 0.76
C MET A 360 -3.62 5.04 0.62
N SER A 361 -4.93 5.03 0.43
CA SER A 361 -5.76 3.84 0.25
C SER A 361 -6.78 4.04 -0.87
N SER A 362 -7.65 3.06 -1.14
CA SER A 362 -8.56 3.18 -2.26
C SER A 362 -9.96 3.63 -1.90
N ASP A 363 -10.57 3.12 -0.87
CA ASP A 363 -12.02 3.11 -0.69
C ASP A 363 -12.71 2.26 -1.77
N SER A 364 -12.12 1.10 -2.02
CA SER A 364 -12.43 0.26 -3.19
C SER A 364 -13.89 -0.15 -3.25
N GLN A 365 -14.51 0.10 -4.41
CA GLN A 365 -15.90 -0.22 -4.75
C GLN A 365 -16.98 0.56 -3.99
N ALA A 366 -16.65 1.41 -3.02
CA ALA A 366 -17.56 2.41 -2.49
C ALA A 366 -17.45 3.71 -3.29
N MET A 367 -16.27 4.36 -3.27
CA MET A 367 -16.04 5.58 -4.05
C MET A 367 -14.72 5.53 -4.82
N GLY A 368 -13.79 4.64 -4.47
CA GLY A 368 -12.48 4.54 -5.08
C GLY A 368 -12.17 3.23 -5.80
N ARG A 369 -10.91 3.08 -6.21
CA ARG A 369 -10.46 1.98 -7.08
C ARG A 369 -9.14 1.40 -6.57
N VAL A 370 -9.15 0.14 -6.17
CA VAL A 370 -7.94 -0.56 -5.67
C VAL A 370 -6.78 -0.52 -6.68
N GLY A 371 -7.08 -0.62 -7.97
CA GLY A 371 -6.07 -0.58 -9.05
C GLY A 371 -5.39 0.78 -9.24
N GLU A 372 -5.82 1.83 -8.56
CA GLU A 372 -5.30 3.19 -8.71
C GLU A 372 -4.53 3.72 -7.49
N VAL A 373 -4.39 2.94 -6.42
CA VAL A 373 -3.70 3.40 -5.20
C VAL A 373 -2.27 3.87 -5.49
N ILE A 374 -1.50 3.03 -6.17
CA ILE A 374 -0.10 3.36 -6.51
C ILE A 374 -0.05 4.52 -7.50
N MET A 375 -0.82 4.44 -8.58
CA MET A 375 -0.84 5.45 -9.64
C MET A 375 -1.22 6.84 -9.10
N ARG A 376 -2.30 6.94 -8.34
CA ARG A 376 -2.78 8.21 -7.78
C ARG A 376 -1.81 8.81 -6.76
N THR A 377 -1.11 7.95 -6.01
CA THR A 377 -0.03 8.39 -5.11
C THR A 377 1.08 9.09 -5.89
N TRP A 378 1.52 8.53 -7.02
CA TRP A 378 2.57 9.13 -7.84
C TRP A 378 2.11 10.33 -8.65
N GLN A 379 0.84 10.37 -9.07
CA GLN A 379 0.24 11.56 -9.67
C GLN A 379 0.22 12.73 -8.67
N THR A 380 -0.11 12.47 -7.42
CA THR A 380 -0.07 13.48 -6.34
C THR A 380 1.37 13.98 -6.10
N ALA A 381 2.34 13.06 -6.03
CA ALA A 381 3.76 13.42 -5.88
C ALA A 381 4.27 14.30 -7.04
N HIS A 382 3.89 13.95 -8.28
CA HIS A 382 4.21 14.74 -9.47
C HIS A 382 3.61 16.14 -9.38
N LYS A 383 2.31 16.25 -9.08
CA LYS A 383 1.61 17.53 -8.95
C LYS A 383 2.33 18.43 -7.93
N MET A 384 2.64 17.88 -6.78
CA MET A 384 3.30 18.64 -5.72
C MET A 384 4.71 19.08 -6.12
N LYS A 385 5.46 18.24 -6.82
CA LYS A 385 6.76 18.65 -7.40
C LYS A 385 6.62 19.83 -8.36
N VAL A 386 5.66 19.75 -9.28
CA VAL A 386 5.45 20.79 -10.31
C VAL A 386 4.98 22.10 -9.70
N GLN A 387 4.08 22.06 -8.72
CA GLN A 387 3.47 23.28 -8.16
C GLN A 387 4.25 23.87 -6.98
N ARG A 388 4.98 23.05 -6.23
CA ARG A 388 5.67 23.48 -5.00
C ARG A 388 7.22 23.38 -5.07
N GLY A 389 7.77 22.77 -6.13
CA GLY A 389 9.22 22.61 -6.28
C GLY A 389 9.79 21.50 -5.37
N PRO A 390 11.10 21.55 -5.06
CA PRO A 390 11.76 20.55 -4.21
C PRO A 390 11.30 20.64 -2.76
N LEU A 391 11.30 19.50 -2.06
CA LEU A 391 11.07 19.49 -0.62
C LEU A 391 12.26 20.10 0.14
N PRO A 392 12.03 20.71 1.30
CA PRO A 392 13.11 21.11 2.20
C PRO A 392 14.02 19.91 2.53
N GLY A 393 15.32 20.06 2.29
CA GLY A 393 16.32 19.00 2.50
C GLY A 393 16.56 18.06 1.31
N GLU A 394 15.83 18.20 0.21
CA GLU A 394 16.20 17.52 -1.04
C GLU A 394 17.50 18.04 -1.63
N ARG A 395 18.28 17.15 -2.24
CA ARG A 395 19.47 17.55 -3.00
C ARG A 395 19.05 18.06 -4.38
N GLU A 396 19.79 19.01 -4.90
CA GLU A 396 19.53 19.54 -6.23
C GLU A 396 19.51 18.44 -7.31
N GLY A 397 18.44 18.40 -8.08
CA GLY A 397 18.29 17.51 -9.23
C GLY A 397 17.87 16.08 -8.91
N ASN A 398 17.40 15.78 -7.70
CA ASN A 398 16.70 14.55 -7.40
C ASN A 398 15.55 14.78 -6.40
N ASP A 399 14.60 13.82 -6.37
CA ASP A 399 13.41 13.84 -5.53
C ASP A 399 13.40 12.66 -4.54
N ASN A 400 14.57 12.18 -4.13
CA ASN A 400 14.67 10.97 -3.32
C ASN A 400 13.88 11.06 -2.01
N LEU A 401 13.87 12.21 -1.34
CA LEU A 401 13.12 12.40 -0.11
C LEU A 401 11.60 12.31 -0.37
N ARG A 402 11.11 13.00 -1.40
CA ARG A 402 9.71 12.92 -1.82
C ARG A 402 9.34 11.49 -2.20
N VAL A 403 10.15 10.81 -3.01
CA VAL A 403 9.90 9.43 -3.44
C VAL A 403 9.83 8.48 -2.24
N ARG A 404 10.75 8.58 -1.29
CA ARG A 404 10.72 7.79 -0.04
C ARG A 404 9.49 8.08 0.82
N ARG A 405 9.06 9.35 0.88
CA ARG A 405 7.82 9.77 1.56
C ARG A 405 6.59 9.14 0.92
N TYR A 406 6.49 9.20 -0.40
CA TYR A 406 5.29 8.73 -1.10
C TYR A 406 5.21 7.20 -1.20
N VAL A 407 6.32 6.49 -1.39
CA VAL A 407 6.29 5.02 -1.35
C VAL A 407 5.88 4.49 0.02
N ALA A 408 6.27 5.15 1.11
CA ALA A 408 5.89 4.77 2.47
C ALA A 408 4.37 4.80 2.70
N LYS A 409 3.63 5.65 1.98
CA LYS A 409 2.18 5.86 2.18
C LYS A 409 1.31 4.64 1.85
N TYR A 410 1.76 3.78 0.96
CA TYR A 410 1.05 2.57 0.56
C TYR A 410 1.84 1.28 0.82
N THR A 411 2.96 1.37 1.52
CA THR A 411 3.79 0.23 1.89
C THR A 411 3.96 0.13 3.40
N ILE A 412 5.00 0.73 3.98
CA ILE A 412 5.35 0.56 5.39
C ILE A 412 4.36 1.24 6.36
N ASN A 413 3.79 2.40 6.02
CA ASN A 413 2.92 3.11 6.95
C ASN A 413 1.59 2.38 7.21
N PRO A 414 0.84 1.87 6.21
CA PRO A 414 -0.31 1.01 6.49
C PRO A 414 0.08 -0.30 7.18
N ALA A 415 1.27 -0.85 6.92
CA ALA A 415 1.74 -2.03 7.62
C ALA A 415 1.96 -1.77 9.11
N ILE A 416 2.58 -0.65 9.48
CA ILE A 416 2.74 -0.21 10.88
C ILE A 416 1.37 0.03 11.51
N THR A 417 0.52 0.79 10.84
CA THR A 417 -0.81 1.17 11.33
C THR A 417 -1.67 -0.03 11.71
N HIS A 418 -1.64 -1.08 10.91
CA HIS A 418 -2.42 -2.30 11.14
C HIS A 418 -1.65 -3.44 11.84
N GLY A 419 -0.45 -3.16 12.35
CA GLY A 419 0.32 -4.11 13.15
C GLY A 419 0.83 -5.33 12.37
N ILE A 420 1.14 -5.17 11.08
CA ILE A 420 1.62 -6.24 10.18
C ILE A 420 3.02 -5.97 9.61
N ALA A 421 3.69 -4.92 10.07
CA ALA A 421 4.99 -4.48 9.56
C ALA A 421 6.12 -5.50 9.79
N HIS A 422 5.93 -6.46 10.68
CA HIS A 422 6.87 -7.55 10.91
C HIS A 422 6.91 -8.57 9.75
N ASP A 423 5.87 -8.64 8.92
CA ASP A 423 5.80 -9.56 7.78
C ASP A 423 5.87 -8.86 6.42
N VAL A 424 5.33 -7.63 6.28
CA VAL A 424 5.17 -6.94 4.97
C VAL A 424 5.48 -5.44 5.05
N GLY A 425 5.45 -4.74 3.93
CA GLY A 425 5.48 -3.28 3.85
C GLY A 425 6.85 -2.66 3.56
N SER A 426 7.93 -3.43 3.49
CA SER A 426 9.26 -2.95 3.10
C SER A 426 10.13 -4.05 2.55
N ILE A 427 11.22 -3.70 1.87
CA ILE A 427 12.23 -4.64 1.37
C ILE A 427 13.30 -4.82 2.46
N GLU A 428 13.04 -5.74 3.36
CA GLU A 428 13.91 -6.06 4.49
C GLU A 428 14.09 -7.57 4.66
N VAL A 429 15.27 -7.98 5.08
CA VAL A 429 15.58 -9.40 5.37
C VAL A 429 14.61 -9.96 6.41
N GLY A 430 14.07 -11.13 6.14
CA GLY A 430 13.10 -11.83 7.00
C GLY A 430 11.64 -11.53 6.69
N LYS A 431 11.32 -10.44 5.99
CA LYS A 431 9.95 -10.14 5.54
C LYS A 431 9.52 -11.02 4.37
N MET A 432 8.23 -11.11 4.15
CA MET A 432 7.67 -11.83 3.01
C MET A 432 8.20 -11.25 1.70
N ALA A 433 8.50 -12.13 0.77
CA ALA A 433 8.90 -11.74 -0.58
C ALA A 433 7.66 -11.36 -1.42
N ASP A 434 6.97 -10.30 -0.98
CA ASP A 434 5.87 -9.64 -1.67
C ASP A 434 6.47 -8.41 -2.36
N LEU A 435 6.81 -8.56 -3.64
CA LEU A 435 7.66 -7.63 -4.37
C LEU A 435 7.07 -7.30 -5.74
N VAL A 436 7.33 -6.09 -6.21
CA VAL A 436 6.87 -5.64 -7.53
C VAL A 436 8.04 -5.10 -8.33
N LEU A 437 8.23 -5.62 -9.53
CA LEU A 437 9.22 -5.12 -10.48
C LEU A 437 8.54 -4.27 -11.55
N TRP A 438 9.15 -3.14 -11.86
CA TRP A 438 8.63 -2.14 -12.78
C TRP A 438 9.67 -1.77 -13.83
N LYS A 439 9.27 -1.69 -15.11
CA LYS A 439 10.06 -0.89 -16.06
C LYS A 439 9.96 0.59 -15.67
N PRO A 440 11.06 1.35 -15.63
CA PRO A 440 11.02 2.78 -15.28
C PRO A 440 9.99 3.58 -16.07
N ALA A 441 9.81 3.28 -17.37
CA ALA A 441 8.83 3.92 -18.25
C ALA A 441 7.36 3.65 -17.87
N PHE A 442 7.09 2.58 -17.11
CA PHE A 442 5.75 2.18 -16.66
C PHE A 442 5.61 2.15 -15.14
N PHE A 443 6.55 2.79 -14.44
CA PHE A 443 6.54 2.85 -12.98
C PHE A 443 5.22 3.45 -12.46
N GLY A 444 4.57 2.72 -11.55
CA GLY A 444 3.26 3.11 -10.99
C GLY A 444 2.06 2.90 -11.92
N VAL A 445 2.29 2.54 -13.19
CA VAL A 445 1.24 2.31 -14.20
C VAL A 445 0.96 0.82 -14.35
N ARG A 446 1.99 0.05 -14.72
CA ARG A 446 1.89 -1.38 -14.98
C ARG A 446 3.14 -2.10 -14.47
N PRO A 447 3.02 -3.02 -13.51
CA PRO A 447 4.12 -3.90 -13.14
C PRO A 447 4.65 -4.71 -14.34
N GLU A 448 5.91 -5.08 -14.29
CA GLU A 448 6.47 -6.13 -15.15
C GLU A 448 6.21 -7.51 -14.55
N LEU A 449 6.49 -7.64 -13.24
CA LEU A 449 6.26 -8.85 -12.44
C LEU A 449 5.72 -8.47 -11.07
N VAL A 450 4.80 -9.27 -10.56
CA VAL A 450 4.37 -9.26 -9.16
C VAL A 450 4.73 -10.60 -8.54
N ILE A 451 5.60 -10.55 -7.54
CA ILE A 451 6.05 -11.70 -6.76
C ILE A 451 5.24 -11.72 -5.47
N LYS A 452 4.66 -12.86 -5.17
CA LYS A 452 3.89 -13.09 -3.94
C LYS A 452 4.45 -14.29 -3.18
N GLY A 453 4.93 -14.03 -1.95
CA GLY A 453 5.57 -15.07 -1.15
C GLY A 453 6.67 -15.81 -1.89
N GLY A 454 7.51 -15.08 -2.65
CA GLY A 454 8.66 -15.61 -3.39
C GLY A 454 8.34 -16.27 -4.74
N THR A 455 7.08 -16.33 -5.17
CA THR A 455 6.67 -16.91 -6.46
C THR A 455 6.08 -15.83 -7.39
N ILE A 456 6.29 -15.96 -8.70
CA ILE A 456 5.69 -15.04 -9.68
C ILE A 456 4.19 -15.32 -9.76
N ALA A 457 3.39 -14.39 -9.23
CA ALA A 457 1.94 -14.50 -9.18
C ALA A 457 1.26 -13.81 -10.36
N TRP A 458 1.78 -12.68 -10.82
CA TRP A 458 1.28 -11.92 -11.97
C TRP A 458 2.42 -11.38 -12.82
N ALA A 459 2.23 -11.27 -14.13
CA ALA A 459 3.25 -10.72 -15.04
C ALA A 459 2.62 -10.05 -16.27
N ALA A 460 3.31 -9.05 -16.79
CA ALA A 460 3.00 -8.47 -18.10
C ALA A 460 3.44 -9.46 -19.20
N MET A 461 2.46 -10.12 -19.84
CA MET A 461 2.70 -11.17 -20.84
C MET A 461 1.92 -10.90 -22.11
N GLY A 462 2.55 -11.19 -23.26
CA GLY A 462 1.93 -11.18 -24.57
C GLY A 462 0.94 -12.33 -24.78
N ASP A 463 0.65 -12.63 -26.04
CA ASP A 463 -0.26 -13.73 -26.39
C ASP A 463 0.33 -15.08 -25.93
N PRO A 464 -0.37 -15.83 -25.05
CA PRO A 464 0.12 -17.12 -24.54
C PRO A 464 0.13 -18.23 -25.62
N GLY A 465 -0.54 -18.03 -26.74
CA GLY A 465 -0.53 -18.92 -27.89
C GLY A 465 0.60 -18.65 -28.89
N ALA A 466 1.37 -17.58 -28.69
CA ALA A 466 2.49 -17.23 -29.57
C ALA A 466 3.74 -18.07 -29.29
N SER A 467 4.67 -18.10 -30.23
CA SER A 467 5.93 -18.84 -30.12
C SER A 467 6.94 -18.21 -29.16
N ILE A 468 6.72 -16.93 -28.78
CA ILE A 468 7.51 -16.18 -27.80
C ILE A 468 6.55 -15.34 -26.92
N PRO A 469 6.95 -14.92 -25.69
CA PRO A 469 6.02 -14.28 -24.75
C PRO A 469 5.80 -12.77 -24.98
N THR A 470 6.30 -12.20 -26.06
CA THR A 470 6.33 -10.75 -26.30
C THR A 470 5.31 -10.17 -27.28
N PRO A 471 4.58 -10.95 -28.13
CA PRO A 471 3.62 -10.35 -29.06
C PRO A 471 2.46 -9.64 -28.36
N GLU A 472 2.03 -8.51 -28.93
CA GLU A 472 0.85 -7.77 -28.47
C GLU A 472 -0.46 -8.58 -28.65
N PRO A 473 -1.46 -8.40 -27.82
CA PRO A 473 -1.51 -7.44 -26.70
C PRO A 473 -0.82 -7.96 -25.43
N VAL A 474 0.13 -7.18 -24.91
CA VAL A 474 0.73 -7.44 -23.60
C VAL A 474 -0.22 -7.00 -22.51
N ARG A 475 -0.62 -7.93 -21.65
CA ARG A 475 -1.54 -7.71 -20.53
C ARG A 475 -0.96 -8.26 -19.23
N MET A 476 -1.42 -7.73 -18.10
CA MET A 476 -1.18 -8.38 -16.81
C MET A 476 -1.96 -9.68 -16.74
N ARG A 477 -1.26 -10.79 -16.56
CA ARG A 477 -1.83 -12.14 -16.54
C ARG A 477 -1.45 -12.89 -15.28
N PRO A 478 -2.35 -13.77 -14.75
CA PRO A 478 -2.00 -14.66 -13.65
C PRO A 478 -0.91 -15.66 -14.10
N MET A 479 0.07 -15.84 -13.21
CA MET A 479 1.16 -16.79 -13.39
C MET A 479 1.02 -17.95 -12.39
N TRP A 480 1.94 -18.92 -12.44
CA TRP A 480 1.87 -20.15 -11.63
C TRP A 480 1.74 -19.89 -10.12
N GLY A 481 2.30 -18.79 -9.62
CA GLY A 481 2.16 -18.36 -8.22
C GLY A 481 0.72 -17.96 -7.81
N ALA A 482 -0.22 -17.84 -8.75
CA ALA A 482 -1.62 -17.54 -8.49
C ALA A 482 -2.53 -18.77 -8.50
N PHE A 483 -2.01 -19.96 -8.82
CA PHE A 483 -2.83 -21.15 -9.04
C PHE A 483 -2.60 -22.26 -8.01
N GLY A 484 -3.59 -23.13 -7.88
CA GLY A 484 -3.53 -24.33 -7.06
C GLY A 484 -3.30 -24.02 -5.59
N ARG A 485 -2.23 -24.57 -5.03
CA ARG A 485 -1.83 -24.34 -3.63
C ARG A 485 -0.78 -23.24 -3.47
N ALA A 486 -0.31 -22.62 -4.55
CA ALA A 486 0.65 -21.52 -4.49
C ALA A 486 0.14 -20.32 -3.65
N PRO A 487 -1.16 -19.95 -3.66
CA PRO A 487 -1.71 -18.94 -2.75
C PRO A 487 -1.52 -19.20 -1.26
N ARG A 488 -1.10 -20.40 -0.85
CA ARG A 488 -0.74 -20.68 0.56
C ARG A 488 0.40 -19.82 1.09
N HIS A 489 1.22 -19.26 0.23
CA HIS A 489 2.23 -18.26 0.58
C HIS A 489 1.61 -16.90 0.92
N ALA A 490 0.33 -16.66 0.59
CA ALA A 490 -0.39 -15.52 1.10
C ALA A 490 -0.75 -15.72 2.57
N VAL A 491 -0.73 -14.63 3.33
CA VAL A 491 -1.04 -14.62 4.77
C VAL A 491 -2.47 -14.12 4.98
N THR A 492 -3.18 -14.75 5.90
CA THR A 492 -4.38 -14.17 6.50
C THR A 492 -4.01 -13.59 7.86
N PHE A 493 -4.13 -12.28 7.97
CA PHE A 493 -3.95 -11.60 9.25
C PHE A 493 -5.20 -11.75 10.10
N VAL A 494 -5.00 -12.02 11.38
CA VAL A 494 -6.04 -12.20 12.39
C VAL A 494 -5.60 -11.56 13.71
N SER A 495 -6.49 -11.43 14.68
CA SER A 495 -6.08 -11.01 16.02
C SER A 495 -5.31 -12.14 16.73
N GLN A 496 -4.45 -11.79 17.69
CA GLN A 496 -3.80 -12.78 18.56
C GLN A 496 -4.86 -13.59 19.35
N ALA A 497 -5.93 -12.92 19.80
CA ALA A 497 -7.02 -13.59 20.52
C ALA A 497 -7.73 -14.68 19.71
N ALA A 498 -7.81 -14.53 18.39
CA ALA A 498 -8.35 -15.58 17.53
C ALA A 498 -7.42 -16.79 17.42
N LEU A 499 -6.10 -16.57 17.36
CA LEU A 499 -5.12 -17.65 17.38
C LEU A 499 -5.17 -18.41 18.72
N ASP A 500 -5.27 -17.69 19.83
CA ASP A 500 -5.38 -18.27 21.18
C ASP A 500 -6.71 -19.04 21.36
N ALA A 501 -7.76 -18.63 20.62
CA ALA A 501 -9.05 -19.33 20.57
C ALA A 501 -9.06 -20.54 19.61
N GLY A 502 -7.92 -20.88 18.98
CA GLY A 502 -7.78 -22.08 18.16
C GLY A 502 -8.30 -21.94 16.72
N ILE A 503 -8.42 -20.71 16.17
CA ILE A 503 -8.91 -20.50 14.80
C ILE A 503 -8.07 -21.23 13.75
N ALA A 504 -6.79 -21.50 14.03
CA ALA A 504 -5.90 -22.23 13.12
C ALA A 504 -6.38 -23.66 12.82
N GLU A 505 -7.03 -24.32 13.77
CA GLU A 505 -7.56 -25.68 13.60
C GLU A 505 -8.65 -25.73 12.52
N ARG A 506 -9.45 -24.67 12.43
CA ARG A 506 -10.52 -24.54 11.41
C ARG A 506 -9.96 -24.54 9.98
N PHE A 507 -8.77 -23.94 9.75
CA PHE A 507 -8.18 -23.83 8.42
C PHE A 507 -7.31 -25.04 8.02
N GLY A 508 -7.11 -26.02 8.91
CA GLY A 508 -6.41 -27.27 8.60
C GLY A 508 -5.00 -27.08 8.02
N GLY A 509 -4.34 -25.96 8.30
CA GLY A 509 -3.03 -25.62 7.75
C GLY A 509 -3.02 -25.24 6.26
N GLU A 510 -4.18 -24.97 5.67
CA GLU A 510 -4.29 -24.60 4.26
C GLU A 510 -3.81 -23.19 3.96
N ARG A 511 -3.76 -22.32 4.94
CA ARG A 511 -3.25 -20.95 4.84
C ARG A 511 -2.46 -20.55 6.08
N THR A 512 -1.44 -19.73 5.90
CA THR A 512 -0.66 -19.18 7.01
C THR A 512 -1.47 -18.06 7.70
N LEU A 513 -1.79 -18.27 8.98
CA LEU A 513 -2.37 -17.23 9.83
C LEU A 513 -1.26 -16.47 10.56
N ARG A 514 -1.39 -15.15 10.67
CA ARG A 514 -0.45 -14.28 11.39
C ARG A 514 -1.23 -13.28 12.25
N ALA A 515 -0.77 -13.10 13.49
CA ALA A 515 -1.35 -12.12 14.38
C ALA A 515 -0.96 -10.70 13.99
N VAL A 516 -1.91 -9.77 14.09
CA VAL A 516 -1.60 -8.34 14.17
C VAL A 516 -1.08 -8.01 15.57
N ALA A 517 -0.19 -7.03 15.69
CA ALA A 517 0.40 -6.65 16.96
C ALA A 517 0.94 -5.21 16.96
N ASN A 518 1.12 -4.64 18.17
CA ASN A 518 1.73 -3.34 18.41
C ASN A 518 0.96 -2.17 17.76
N THR A 519 -0.38 -2.22 17.78
CA THR A 519 -1.23 -1.20 17.17
C THR A 519 -1.62 -0.07 18.13
N ARG A 520 -1.62 -0.32 19.46
CA ARG A 520 -2.22 0.60 20.42
C ARG A 520 -1.29 1.67 20.99
N THR A 521 0.01 1.52 20.82
CA THR A 521 1.02 2.50 21.28
C THR A 521 1.54 3.38 20.15
N LEU A 522 0.96 3.26 18.96
CA LEU A 522 1.38 4.01 17.78
C LEU A 522 0.98 5.49 17.90
N THR A 523 1.87 6.30 17.39
CA THR A 523 1.65 7.74 17.20
C THR A 523 2.10 8.14 15.80
N LYS A 524 1.80 9.36 15.41
CA LYS A 524 2.27 9.95 14.16
C LYS A 524 3.79 9.81 13.95
N ARG A 525 4.58 9.83 15.04
CA ARG A 525 6.04 9.65 15.02
C ARG A 525 6.50 8.29 14.46
N ASN A 526 5.61 7.30 14.44
CA ASN A 526 5.89 5.99 13.87
C ASN A 526 5.70 5.94 12.34
N MET A 527 5.09 6.97 11.77
CA MET A 527 4.83 7.04 10.32
C MET A 527 6.09 7.48 9.58
N VAL A 528 6.70 6.55 8.85
CA VAL A 528 7.97 6.73 8.15
C VAL A 528 7.85 7.87 7.13
N HIS A 529 8.66 8.90 7.26
CA HIS A 529 8.69 10.14 6.46
C HIS A 529 7.36 10.92 6.42
N ASN A 530 6.36 10.53 7.21
CA ASN A 530 5.02 11.09 7.20
C ASN A 530 4.51 11.36 8.63
N ASP A 531 5.37 11.97 9.43
CA ASP A 531 5.18 12.22 10.86
C ASP A 531 4.97 13.70 11.21
N ALA A 532 4.78 14.55 10.20
CA ALA A 532 4.56 15.97 10.43
C ALA A 532 3.25 16.24 11.18
N LEU A 533 3.29 17.16 12.14
CA LEU A 533 2.17 17.53 13.01
C LEU A 533 1.95 19.06 12.95
N PRO A 534 1.57 19.62 11.80
CA PRO A 534 1.24 21.03 11.72
C PRO A 534 -0.04 21.31 12.50
N LYS A 535 -0.17 22.52 13.05
CA LYS A 535 -1.43 23.01 13.56
C LYS A 535 -2.35 23.34 12.37
N ILE A 536 -3.34 22.49 12.13
CA ILE A 536 -4.31 22.69 11.04
C ILE A 536 -5.51 23.45 11.58
N GLU A 537 -5.88 24.53 10.89
CA GLU A 537 -7.03 25.37 11.16
C GLU A 537 -7.87 25.49 9.88
N VAL A 538 -9.19 25.44 10.02
CA VAL A 538 -10.14 25.56 8.91
C VAL A 538 -11.10 26.70 9.23
N ASP A 539 -11.26 27.63 8.29
CA ASP A 539 -12.27 28.68 8.42
C ASP A 539 -13.66 28.07 8.14
N PRO A 540 -14.63 28.14 9.06
CA PRO A 540 -15.93 27.50 8.89
C PRO A 540 -16.84 28.17 7.85
N ARG A 541 -16.47 29.33 7.31
CA ARG A 541 -17.26 30.06 6.32
C ARG A 541 -16.68 29.91 4.92
N THR A 542 -15.34 30.01 4.80
CA THR A 542 -14.64 29.96 3.50
C THR A 542 -14.06 28.60 3.19
N TYR A 543 -13.98 27.71 4.20
CA TYR A 543 -13.29 26.40 4.16
C TYR A 543 -11.79 26.46 3.89
N GLU A 544 -11.20 27.66 3.91
CA GLU A 544 -9.76 27.84 3.82
C GLU A 544 -9.04 27.03 4.90
N VAL A 545 -8.05 26.25 4.50
CA VAL A 545 -7.22 25.45 5.39
C VAL A 545 -5.87 26.10 5.58
N ARG A 546 -5.44 26.26 6.82
CA ARG A 546 -4.11 26.74 7.18
C ARG A 546 -3.35 25.68 7.97
N ALA A 547 -2.05 25.58 7.72
CA ALA A 547 -1.13 24.78 8.51
C ALA A 547 -0.05 25.71 9.08
N ASP A 548 0.08 25.76 10.41
CA ASP A 548 0.98 26.69 11.12
C ASP A 548 0.82 28.16 10.67
N GLY A 549 -0.42 28.56 10.32
CA GLY A 549 -0.77 29.88 9.83
C GLY A 549 -0.59 30.10 8.32
N GLU A 550 0.09 29.21 7.59
CA GLU A 550 0.23 29.26 6.13
C GLU A 550 -1.04 28.73 5.45
N LEU A 551 -1.59 29.51 4.48
CA LEU A 551 -2.74 29.07 3.68
C LEU A 551 -2.34 27.95 2.73
N LEU A 552 -3.05 26.83 2.79
CA LEU A 552 -2.83 25.67 1.93
C LEU A 552 -3.77 25.73 0.71
N THR A 553 -3.25 26.15 -0.42
CA THR A 553 -3.97 26.16 -1.69
C THR A 553 -3.09 25.68 -2.83
N CYS A 554 -3.68 24.97 -3.78
CA CYS A 554 -3.01 24.55 -5.00
C CYS A 554 -4.01 24.48 -6.16
N GLU A 555 -3.51 24.65 -7.39
CA GLU A 555 -4.35 24.60 -8.58
C GLU A 555 -4.76 23.17 -8.94
N PRO A 556 -6.01 22.94 -9.40
CA PRO A 556 -6.40 21.64 -9.92
C PRO A 556 -5.63 21.32 -11.21
N LEU A 557 -5.23 20.05 -11.38
CA LEU A 557 -4.57 19.61 -12.62
C LEU A 557 -5.59 19.40 -13.73
N ALA A 558 -5.27 19.93 -14.92
CA ALA A 558 -6.02 19.66 -16.15
C ALA A 558 -5.45 18.45 -16.93
N VAL A 559 -4.18 18.10 -16.72
CA VAL A 559 -3.50 16.97 -17.36
C VAL A 559 -2.80 16.14 -16.32
N LEU A 560 -3.05 14.83 -16.33
CA LEU A 560 -2.43 13.88 -15.42
C LEU A 560 -1.32 13.09 -16.12
N PRO A 561 -0.15 12.87 -15.49
CA PRO A 561 0.79 11.83 -15.91
C PRO A 561 0.22 10.44 -15.58
N LEU A 562 0.90 9.39 -16.02
CA LEU A 562 0.55 7.99 -15.74
C LEU A 562 -0.82 7.55 -16.29
N ALA A 563 -1.38 8.30 -17.23
CA ALA A 563 -2.69 8.01 -17.82
C ALA A 563 -2.69 6.79 -18.77
N GLN A 564 -1.50 6.33 -19.19
CA GLN A 564 -1.34 5.18 -20.09
C GLN A 564 -1.95 3.88 -19.56
N ARG A 565 -2.22 3.79 -18.26
CA ARG A 565 -2.90 2.63 -17.68
C ARG A 565 -4.19 2.30 -18.42
N TYR A 566 -4.97 3.31 -18.76
CA TYR A 566 -6.25 3.13 -19.46
C TYR A 566 -6.10 2.80 -20.95
N ALA A 567 -4.95 3.07 -21.54
CA ALA A 567 -4.63 2.71 -22.93
C ALA A 567 -4.05 1.29 -23.09
N LEU A 568 -3.80 0.58 -21.99
CA LEU A 568 -3.16 -0.73 -21.97
C LEU A 568 -4.15 -1.91 -21.80
N PHE A 569 -5.44 -1.64 -21.84
CA PHE A 569 -6.51 -2.63 -21.69
C PHE A 569 -7.25 -2.91 -22.98
#